data_282eaa0e70a2657c1381e8736970925c
#
_entry.id   282eaa0e70a2657c1381e8736970925c
#
_cell.length_a   1.000
_cell.length_b   1.000
_cell.length_c   1.000
_cell.angle_alpha   90.00
_cell.angle_beta   90.00
_cell.angle_gamma   90.00
#
_symmetry.space_group_name_H-M   'P 1'
#
loop_
_entity.id
_entity.type
_entity.pdbx_description
1 polymer ?
#
loop_
_entity_poly.entity_id
_entity_poly.type
_entity_poly.pdbx_seq_one_letter_code
_entity_poly.pdbx_strand_id
1 'polypeptide(L)'
;MHLSRMVAAGKLQRVARGLYALPSYEGGEHRELVAVAKRVPAAVFCLLTALRLHGLTTQAPFEVWIAIGNSDHAPRMDYPPLRIVRFSAASLSEGVEPKRVGGTQVRVTSVAKTVADCFKFRNKIGLDVALEALREARRERKATANDLWRFAKINRVANVMRPYMEAIS
;
A
#
# COMPACT_ATOMS: atom_id res chain seq x y z
N MET A 1 -20.55 -20.15 -1.60
CA MET A 1 -20.85 -19.95 -1.65
C MET A 1 -21.18 -19.97 -1.36
N HIS A 2 -20.89 -19.87 -1.10
CA HIS A 2 -21.16 -19.77 -0.94
C HIS A 2 -20.62 -20.16 -1.19
N LEU A 3 -19.88 -20.47 -1.17
CA LEU A 3 -19.43 -20.64 -1.54
C LEU A 3 -19.45 -20.80 -2.56
N SER A 4 -19.35 -20.90 -3.12
CA SER A 4 -19.46 -20.65 -4.14
C SER A 4 -20.32 -19.77 -4.43
N ARG A 5 -20.91 -19.42 -3.89
CA ARG A 5 -21.60 -18.48 -3.94
C ARG A 5 -21.18 -17.53 -3.25
N MET A 6 -20.79 -17.63 -2.63
CA MET A 6 -20.21 -16.80 -2.15
C MET A 6 -19.16 -16.86 -2.71
N VAL A 7 -18.89 -17.65 -3.32
CA VAL A 7 -18.04 -17.69 -4.02
C VAL A 7 -18.42 -17.15 -4.99
N ALA A 8 -19.06 -17.34 -5.22
CA ALA A 8 -19.52 -16.76 -6.12
C ALA A 8 -20.01 -15.58 -5.66
N ALA A 9 -20.35 -15.35 -5.18
CA ALA A 9 -20.73 -14.17 -4.83
C ALA A 9 -19.69 -13.46 -4.35
N GLY A 10 -18.91 -13.79 -4.82
CA GLY A 10 -17.92 -13.23 -4.41
C GLY A 10 -17.88 -13.36 -3.06
N LYS A 11 -18.15 -13.99 -2.57
CA LYS A 11 -17.95 -14.26 -1.49
C LYS A 11 -17.61 -15.38 -1.22
N LEU A 12 -17.61 -16.19 -1.54
CA LEU A 12 -17.21 -17.27 -1.35
C LEU A 12 -16.59 -17.71 -2.31
N GLN A 13 -16.02 -17.60 -2.85
CA GLN A 13 -15.39 -18.04 -3.64
C GLN A 13 -14.86 -19.04 -3.59
N ARG A 14 -14.75 -19.65 -3.64
CA ARG A 14 -14.43 -20.61 -3.43
C ARG A 14 -13.28 -20.78 -3.56
N VAL A 15 -12.78 -20.83 -3.00
CA VAL A 15 -11.72 -20.87 -2.84
C VAL A 15 -11.32 -21.92 -3.04
N ALA A 16 -11.08 -22.29 -3.42
CA ALA A 16 -11.01 -23.30 -3.70
C ALA A 16 -12.00 -23.98 -3.52
N ARG A 17 -12.46 -23.99 -3.51
CA ARG A 17 -13.39 -24.31 -3.34
C ARG A 17 -13.89 -24.54 -2.30
N GLY A 18 -13.95 -24.56 -2.00
CA GLY A 18 -14.57 -24.64 -0.95
C GLY A 18 -14.36 -23.72 -0.05
N LEU A 19 -13.88 -23.22 -0.10
CA LEU A 19 -13.76 -22.33 0.67
C LEU A 19 -14.13 -21.20 0.27
N TYR A 20 -14.70 -20.82 0.29
CA TYR A 20 -15.06 -19.70 -0.07
C TYR A 20 -14.86 -18.82 0.65
N ALA A 21 -14.49 -18.53 0.73
CA ALA A 21 -14.26 -17.66 1.32
C ALA A 21 -14.62 -16.55 1.05
N LEU A 22 -14.81 -16.05 1.42
CA LEU A 22 -14.81 -15.05 1.16
C LEU A 22 -14.08 -14.57 1.02
N PRO A 23 -14.18 -14.48 1.07
CA PRO A 23 -13.52 -14.07 0.78
C PRO A 23 -12.61 -14.23 0.59
N SER A 24 -12.64 -14.87 0.50
CA SER A 24 -11.70 -15.18 -0.11
C SER A 24 -11.00 -14.30 -0.82
N TYR A 25 -11.49 -13.60 -1.35
CA TYR A 25 -11.00 -12.44 -1.89
C TYR A 25 -9.98 -11.78 -0.99
N GLU A 26 -10.38 -11.46 0.20
CA GLU A 26 -9.47 -10.89 1.16
C GLU A 26 -8.36 -11.88 1.50
N GLY A 27 -8.70 -13.14 1.61
CA GLY A 27 -7.71 -14.17 1.83
C GLY A 27 -6.70 -14.23 0.70
N GLY A 28 -7.15 -14.00 -0.55
CA GLY A 28 -6.25 -14.01 -1.69
C GLY A 28 -5.25 -12.87 -1.65
N GLU A 29 -5.72 -11.68 -1.35
CA GLU A 29 -4.83 -10.52 -1.23
C GLU A 29 -3.83 -10.73 -0.12
N HIS A 30 -4.28 -11.17 1.04
CA HIS A 30 -3.40 -11.36 2.18
C HIS A 30 -2.40 -12.47 1.90
N ARG A 31 -2.80 -13.53 1.22
CA ARG A 31 -1.87 -14.60 0.88
C ARG A 31 -0.77 -14.11 -0.03
N GLU A 32 -1.10 -13.24 -0.98
CA GLU A 32 -0.08 -12.69 -1.86
C GLU A 32 0.91 -11.85 -1.09
N LEU A 33 0.42 -11.01 -0.17
CA LEU A 33 1.32 -10.18 0.62
C LEU A 33 2.20 -11.02 1.54
N VAL A 34 1.63 -12.05 2.14
CA VAL A 34 2.40 -12.96 2.98
C VAL A 34 3.47 -13.67 2.17
N ALA A 35 3.12 -14.10 0.95
CA ALA A 35 4.09 -14.78 0.09
C ALA A 35 5.25 -13.84 -0.25
N VAL A 36 4.96 -12.57 -0.55
CA VAL A 36 6.00 -11.59 -0.83
C VAL A 36 6.86 -11.35 0.41
N ALA A 37 6.23 -11.20 1.57
CA ALA A 37 6.99 -10.95 2.79
C ALA A 37 7.94 -12.10 3.12
N LYS A 38 7.52 -13.33 2.85
CA LYS A 38 8.38 -14.48 3.09
C LYS A 38 9.51 -14.57 2.08
N ARG A 39 9.22 -14.24 0.84
CA ARG A 39 10.24 -14.30 -0.22
C ARG A 39 11.23 -13.17 -0.10
N VAL A 40 10.76 -11.98 0.32
CA VAL A 40 11.59 -10.78 0.39
C VAL A 40 11.43 -10.18 1.78
N PRO A 41 12.11 -10.73 2.79
CA PRO A 41 11.88 -10.29 4.18
C PRO A 41 12.16 -8.82 4.43
N ALA A 42 13.03 -8.18 3.67
CA ALA A 42 13.33 -6.77 3.84
C ALA A 42 12.35 -5.85 3.12
N ALA A 43 11.39 -6.39 2.38
CA ALA A 43 10.48 -5.58 1.59
C ALA A 43 9.59 -4.73 2.50
N VAL A 44 9.32 -3.52 2.03
CA VAL A 44 8.36 -2.62 2.67
C VAL A 44 7.22 -2.42 1.68
N PHE A 45 6.01 -2.77 2.08
CA PHE A 45 4.84 -2.53 1.24
C PHE A 45 4.60 -1.03 1.19
N CYS A 46 4.33 -0.51 0.00
CA CYS A 46 4.25 0.92 -0.22
C CYS A 46 3.22 1.26 -1.30
N LEU A 47 3.03 2.53 -1.53
CA LEU A 47 2.23 3.08 -2.62
C LEU A 47 0.85 2.40 -2.70
N LEU A 48 0.45 1.88 -3.86
CA LEU A 48 -0.90 1.33 -4.02
C LEU A 48 -1.19 0.18 -3.06
N THR A 49 -0.21 -0.65 -2.75
CA THR A 49 -0.41 -1.73 -1.79
C THR A 49 -0.65 -1.17 -0.39
N ALA A 50 0.15 -0.17 0.02
CA ALA A 50 -0.04 0.46 1.32
C ALA A 50 -1.38 1.20 1.38
N LEU A 51 -1.76 1.89 0.30
CA LEU A 51 -3.05 2.57 0.25
C LEU A 51 -4.18 1.57 0.47
N ARG A 52 -4.10 0.42 -0.17
CA ARG A 52 -5.12 -0.61 -0.03
C ARG A 52 -5.18 -1.11 1.41
N LEU A 53 -4.02 -1.35 2.00
CA LEU A 53 -3.97 -1.82 3.39
C LEU A 53 -4.53 -0.80 4.37
N HIS A 54 -4.36 0.48 4.08
CA HIS A 54 -4.85 1.56 4.94
C HIS A 54 -6.28 1.99 4.62
N GLY A 55 -6.87 1.44 3.56
CA GLY A 55 -8.22 1.83 3.19
C GLY A 55 -8.31 3.22 2.58
N LEU A 56 -7.26 3.65 1.88
CA LEU A 56 -7.19 5.00 1.31
C LEU A 56 -7.45 5.04 -0.19
N THR A 57 -7.81 3.92 -0.78
CA THR A 57 -8.09 3.84 -2.20
C THR A 57 -9.16 2.79 -2.44
N THR A 58 -9.92 2.97 -3.51
CA THR A 58 -10.86 1.97 -3.97
C THR A 58 -10.23 1.01 -4.97
N GLN A 59 -9.00 1.27 -5.38
CA GLN A 59 -8.34 0.42 -6.36
C GLN A 59 -7.81 -0.85 -5.70
N ALA A 60 -7.89 -1.97 -6.43
CA ALA A 60 -7.28 -3.21 -6.04
C ALA A 60 -6.12 -3.42 -6.99
N PRO A 61 -4.89 -3.12 -6.56
CA PRO A 61 -3.76 -3.17 -7.48
C PRO A 61 -3.49 -4.58 -7.98
N PHE A 62 -3.17 -4.67 -9.25
CA PHE A 62 -2.83 -5.93 -9.89
C PHE A 62 -1.46 -6.44 -9.41
N GLU A 63 -0.56 -5.52 -9.14
CA GLU A 63 0.80 -5.84 -8.70
C GLU A 63 0.95 -5.53 -7.22
N VAL A 64 1.91 -6.20 -6.59
CA VAL A 64 2.25 -5.88 -5.21
C VAL A 64 3.41 -4.87 -5.25
N TRP A 65 3.19 -3.70 -4.65
CA TRP A 65 4.15 -2.61 -4.65
C TRP A 65 5.03 -2.71 -3.41
N ILE A 66 6.33 -2.85 -3.64
CA ILE A 66 7.30 -2.91 -2.54
C ILE A 66 8.43 -1.92 -2.79
N ALA A 67 9.00 -1.46 -1.68
CA ALA A 67 10.18 -0.58 -1.72
C ALA A 67 11.39 -1.35 -1.22
N ILE A 68 12.52 -1.11 -1.86
CA ILE A 68 13.81 -1.64 -1.44
C ILE A 68 14.81 -0.48 -1.47
N GLY A 69 15.99 -0.71 -0.93
CA GLY A 69 17.04 0.32 -0.91
C GLY A 69 17.62 0.56 -2.28
N ASN A 70 18.29 1.70 -2.42
CA ASN A 70 18.84 2.11 -3.72
C ASN A 70 19.86 1.14 -4.28
N SER A 71 20.63 0.46 -3.41
CA SER A 71 21.66 -0.45 -3.86
C SER A 71 21.28 -1.92 -3.71
N ASP A 72 20.06 -2.22 -3.27
CA ASP A 72 19.63 -3.59 -3.09
C ASP A 72 19.36 -4.25 -4.44
N HIS A 73 19.56 -5.57 -4.48
CA HIS A 73 19.20 -6.33 -5.67
C HIS A 73 17.68 -6.45 -5.76
N ALA A 74 17.15 -6.26 -6.97
CA ALA A 74 15.74 -6.40 -7.20
C ALA A 74 15.32 -7.87 -7.04
N PRO A 75 14.36 -8.16 -6.17
CA PRO A 75 13.92 -9.54 -6.00
C PRO A 75 13.13 -10.02 -7.22
N ARG A 76 13.02 -11.32 -7.34
CA ARG A 76 12.28 -11.94 -8.42
C ARG A 76 11.29 -12.94 -7.86
N MET A 77 10.07 -12.89 -8.37
CA MET A 77 9.03 -13.85 -8.06
C MET A 77 8.21 -14.07 -9.30
N ASP A 78 7.76 -15.31 -9.49
CA ASP A 78 6.86 -15.61 -10.59
C ASP A 78 5.47 -15.05 -10.32
N TYR A 79 5.02 -15.15 -9.07
CA TYR A 79 3.70 -14.68 -8.70
C TYR A 79 3.66 -14.42 -7.20
N PRO A 80 3.00 -13.35 -6.75
CA PRO A 80 2.30 -12.34 -7.55
C PRO A 80 3.28 -11.40 -8.27
N PRO A 81 2.82 -10.67 -9.30
CA PRO A 81 3.70 -9.72 -9.96
C PRO A 81 4.09 -8.61 -8.99
N LEU A 82 5.34 -8.21 -9.05
CA LEU A 82 5.89 -7.18 -8.18
C LEU A 82 6.09 -5.90 -8.94
N ARG A 83 5.79 -4.77 -8.27
CA ARG A 83 6.21 -3.47 -8.73
C ARG A 83 7.19 -2.93 -7.71
N ILE A 84 8.44 -2.79 -8.11
CA ILE A 84 9.53 -2.45 -7.21
C ILE A 84 9.88 -0.99 -7.38
N VAL A 85 9.95 -0.26 -6.27
CA VAL A 85 10.44 1.10 -6.27
C VAL A 85 11.62 1.18 -5.32
N ARG A 86 12.49 2.17 -5.51
CA ARG A 86 13.67 2.32 -4.68
C ARG A 86 13.55 3.56 -3.83
N PHE A 87 13.85 3.38 -2.55
CA PHE A 87 13.81 4.46 -1.57
C PHE A 87 15.22 4.75 -1.10
N SER A 88 15.48 6.02 -0.76
CA SER A 88 16.71 6.38 -0.06
C SER A 88 16.70 5.72 1.33
N ALA A 89 17.86 5.70 1.98
CA ALA A 89 17.97 5.13 3.31
C ALA A 89 17.00 5.80 4.28
N ALA A 90 16.92 7.12 4.24
CA ALA A 90 16.02 7.85 5.13
C ALA A 90 14.56 7.49 4.85
N SER A 91 14.20 7.40 3.57
CA SER A 91 12.82 7.09 3.21
C SER A 91 12.46 5.65 3.52
N LEU A 92 13.45 4.75 3.56
CA LEU A 92 13.20 3.35 3.84
C LEU A 92 13.03 3.09 5.34
N SER A 93 13.60 3.95 6.19
CA SER A 93 13.51 3.76 7.63
C SER A 93 12.45 4.63 8.29
N GLU A 94 12.23 5.85 7.79
CA GLU A 94 11.28 6.77 8.38
C GLU A 94 9.87 6.45 7.93
N GLY A 95 8.96 6.34 8.89
CA GLY A 95 7.56 6.12 8.57
C GLY A 95 7.23 4.71 8.13
N VAL A 96 8.05 3.74 8.48
CA VAL A 96 7.78 2.33 8.20
C VAL A 96 7.36 1.68 9.50
N GLU A 97 6.25 0.97 9.47
CA GLU A 97 5.69 0.40 10.69
C GLU A 97 5.29 -1.04 10.46
N PRO A 98 5.24 -1.84 11.54
CA PRO A 98 4.78 -3.22 11.42
C PRO A 98 3.27 -3.27 11.30
N LYS A 99 2.78 -4.28 10.59
CA LYS A 99 1.35 -4.53 10.47
C LYS A 99 1.16 -6.03 10.31
N ARG A 100 0.10 -6.55 10.91
CA ARG A 100 -0.19 -7.97 10.75
C ARG A 100 -1.14 -8.17 9.58
N VAL A 101 -0.75 -9.05 8.68
CA VAL A 101 -1.54 -9.39 7.51
C VAL A 101 -1.60 -10.90 7.46
N GLY A 102 -2.81 -11.46 7.54
CA GLY A 102 -2.98 -12.91 7.52
C GLY A 102 -2.16 -13.61 8.58
N GLY A 103 -2.04 -13.02 9.77
CA GLY A 103 -1.28 -13.62 10.85
C GLY A 103 0.23 -13.43 10.75
N THR A 104 0.72 -12.81 9.70
CA THR A 104 2.15 -12.58 9.48
C THR A 104 2.45 -11.10 9.67
N GLN A 105 3.54 -10.80 10.36
CA GLN A 105 3.95 -9.41 10.51
C GLN A 105 4.71 -8.97 9.28
N VAL A 106 4.27 -7.85 8.71
CA VAL A 106 4.90 -7.28 7.53
C VAL A 106 5.27 -5.83 7.83
N ARG A 107 6.04 -5.22 6.95
CA ARG A 107 6.42 -3.82 7.07
C ARG A 107 5.69 -3.03 6.02
N VAL A 108 5.11 -1.89 6.43
CA VAL A 108 4.31 -1.07 5.52
C VAL A 108 4.58 0.40 5.83
N THR A 109 4.51 1.25 4.81
CA THR A 109 4.62 2.69 5.04
C THR A 109 3.39 3.18 5.79
N SER A 110 3.59 4.12 6.71
CA SER A 110 2.49 4.71 7.48
C SER A 110 1.55 5.49 6.56
N VAL A 111 0.39 5.86 7.08
CA VAL A 111 -0.58 6.61 6.27
C VAL A 111 0.05 7.91 5.74
N ALA A 112 0.64 8.71 6.64
CA ALA A 112 1.20 10.00 6.22
C ALA A 112 2.34 9.82 5.22
N LYS A 113 3.21 8.84 5.46
CA LYS A 113 4.30 8.58 4.53
C LYS A 113 3.76 8.09 3.19
N THR A 114 2.76 7.21 3.22
CA THR A 114 2.18 6.69 1.98
C THR A 114 1.63 7.82 1.12
N VAL A 115 0.93 8.79 1.74
CA VAL A 115 0.39 9.92 1.00
C VAL A 115 1.52 10.72 0.35
N ALA A 116 2.57 11.05 1.12
CA ALA A 116 3.69 11.81 0.57
C ALA A 116 4.41 11.02 -0.53
N ASP A 117 4.54 9.70 -0.36
CA ASP A 117 5.14 8.87 -1.40
C ASP A 117 4.31 8.90 -2.68
N CYS A 118 2.99 8.93 -2.55
CA CYS A 118 2.12 9.00 -3.73
C CYS A 118 2.36 10.28 -4.51
N PHE A 119 2.59 11.40 -3.82
CA PHE A 119 2.92 12.65 -4.51
C PHE A 119 4.30 12.56 -5.16
N LYS A 120 5.26 11.94 -4.49
CA LYS A 120 6.59 11.79 -5.06
C LYS A 120 6.55 10.93 -6.34
N PHE A 121 5.74 9.88 -6.32
CA PHE A 121 5.65 8.95 -7.45
C PHE A 121 4.41 9.19 -8.31
N ARG A 122 3.88 10.41 -8.29
CA ARG A 122 2.63 10.72 -9.01
C ARG A 122 2.71 10.46 -10.51
N ASN A 123 3.91 10.49 -11.06
CA ASN A 123 4.07 10.19 -12.48
C ASN A 123 3.90 8.69 -12.79
N LYS A 124 4.05 7.84 -11.76
CA LYS A 124 3.86 6.41 -11.93
C LYS A 124 2.44 5.97 -11.59
N ILE A 125 1.84 6.58 -10.57
CA ILE A 125 0.55 6.11 -10.08
C ILE A 125 -0.61 7.05 -10.36
N GLY A 126 -0.29 8.27 -10.81
CA GLY A 126 -1.34 9.25 -11.11
C GLY A 126 -1.55 10.25 -9.99
N LEU A 127 -1.66 11.53 -10.36
CA LEU A 127 -1.94 12.57 -9.38
C LEU A 127 -3.29 12.37 -8.71
N ASP A 128 -4.27 11.86 -9.46
CA ASP A 128 -5.61 11.62 -8.91
C ASP A 128 -5.58 10.62 -7.77
N VAL A 129 -4.71 9.61 -7.85
CA VAL A 129 -4.56 8.64 -6.77
C VAL A 129 -3.97 9.33 -5.54
N ALA A 130 -2.97 10.18 -5.73
CA ALA A 130 -2.36 10.91 -4.63
C ALA A 130 -3.36 11.86 -3.97
N LEU A 131 -4.19 12.53 -4.76
CA LEU A 131 -5.20 13.45 -4.25
C LEU A 131 -6.27 12.71 -3.47
N GLU A 132 -6.73 11.57 -3.98
CA GLU A 132 -7.70 10.75 -3.28
C GLU A 132 -7.14 10.31 -1.93
N ALA A 133 -5.89 9.86 -1.92
CA ALA A 133 -5.26 9.39 -0.70
C ALA A 133 -5.15 10.50 0.33
N LEU A 134 -4.74 11.69 -0.09
CA LEU A 134 -4.64 12.84 0.82
C LEU A 134 -6.01 13.20 1.38
N ARG A 135 -7.01 13.25 0.53
CA ARG A 135 -8.36 13.61 0.93
C ARG A 135 -8.91 12.61 1.94
N GLU A 136 -8.75 11.31 1.67
CA GLU A 136 -9.25 10.28 2.56
C GLU A 136 -8.50 10.27 3.89
N ALA A 137 -7.19 10.46 3.85
CA ALA A 137 -6.39 10.48 5.08
C ALA A 137 -6.84 11.61 6.00
N ARG A 138 -7.15 12.77 5.44
CA ARG A 138 -7.60 13.90 6.23
C ARG A 138 -9.04 13.74 6.66
N ARG A 139 -9.91 13.30 5.78
CA ARG A 139 -11.32 13.13 6.09
C ARG A 139 -11.52 12.12 7.21
N GLU A 140 -10.78 11.04 7.18
CA GLU A 140 -10.91 10.00 8.19
C GLU A 140 -9.94 10.15 9.35
N ARG A 141 -9.20 11.25 9.38
CA ARG A 141 -8.30 11.60 10.49
C ARG A 141 -7.25 10.53 10.72
N LYS A 142 -6.74 9.95 9.64
CA LYS A 142 -5.72 8.91 9.73
C LYS A 142 -4.31 9.47 9.70
N ALA A 143 -4.15 10.75 9.41
CA ALA A 143 -2.86 11.42 9.43
C ALA A 143 -3.07 12.89 9.80
N THR A 144 -2.15 13.43 10.59
CA THR A 144 -2.19 14.84 10.94
C THR A 144 -1.50 15.68 9.86
N ALA A 145 -1.83 16.98 9.83
CA ALA A 145 -1.15 17.87 8.93
C ALA A 145 0.35 17.90 9.20
N ASN A 146 0.75 17.88 10.48
CA ASN A 146 2.16 17.88 10.82
C ASN A 146 2.89 16.66 10.28
N ASP A 147 2.28 15.49 10.39
CA ASP A 147 2.89 14.26 9.86
C ASP A 147 3.00 14.33 8.35
N LEU A 148 1.96 14.83 7.68
CA LEU A 148 1.99 14.96 6.23
C LEU A 148 3.11 15.90 5.79
N TRP A 149 3.26 17.04 6.48
CA TRP A 149 4.33 17.97 6.17
C TRP A 149 5.70 17.37 6.41
N ARG A 150 5.85 16.59 7.48
CA ARG A 150 7.12 15.96 7.78
C ARG A 150 7.58 15.07 6.64
N PHE A 151 6.69 14.21 6.14
CA PHE A 151 7.07 13.31 5.06
C PHE A 151 7.13 14.01 3.71
N ALA A 152 6.35 15.06 3.53
CA ALA A 152 6.48 15.89 2.33
C ALA A 152 7.88 16.49 2.22
N LYS A 153 8.44 16.92 3.36
CA LYS A 153 9.79 17.47 3.37
C LYS A 153 10.85 16.40 3.12
N ILE A 154 10.69 15.25 3.75
CA ILE A 154 11.62 14.13 3.55
C ILE A 154 11.64 13.73 2.08
N ASN A 155 10.49 13.70 1.44
CA ASN A 155 10.37 13.31 0.04
C ASN A 155 10.61 14.46 -0.93
N ARG A 156 10.83 15.69 -0.41
CA ARG A 156 11.07 16.88 -1.21
C ARG A 156 9.90 17.21 -2.14
N VAL A 157 8.68 16.98 -1.64
CA VAL A 157 7.46 17.30 -2.37
C VAL A 157 6.59 18.30 -1.63
N ALA A 158 7.16 19.03 -0.65
CA ALA A 158 6.37 19.97 0.12
C ALA A 158 5.73 21.04 -0.77
N ASN A 159 6.47 21.56 -1.75
CA ASN A 159 5.91 22.57 -2.65
C ASN A 159 4.83 21.99 -3.55
N VAL A 160 4.96 20.73 -3.94
CA VAL A 160 3.94 20.06 -4.75
C VAL A 160 2.67 19.88 -3.94
N MET A 161 2.80 19.47 -2.67
CA MET A 161 1.64 19.17 -1.83
C MET A 161 0.95 20.40 -1.27
N ARG A 162 1.67 21.53 -1.15
CA ARG A 162 1.16 22.70 -0.45
C ARG A 162 -0.21 23.17 -0.94
N PRO A 163 -0.44 23.39 -2.24
CA PRO A 163 -1.75 23.88 -2.66
C PRO A 163 -2.88 22.92 -2.32
N TYR A 164 -2.62 21.63 -2.35
CA TYR A 164 -3.65 20.65 -2.05
C TYR A 164 -3.90 20.56 -0.55
N MET A 165 -2.83 20.65 0.26
CA MET A 165 -2.98 20.67 1.71
C MET A 165 -3.79 21.88 2.15
N GLU A 166 -3.52 23.05 1.56
CA GLU A 166 -4.24 24.26 1.91
C GLU A 166 -5.70 24.21 1.48
N ALA A 167 -5.97 23.57 0.35
CA ALA A 167 -7.32 23.52 -0.18
C ALA A 167 -8.26 22.65 0.66
N ILE A 168 -7.72 21.65 1.34
CA ILE A 168 -8.57 20.71 2.09
C ILE A 168 -8.43 20.84 3.60
N SER A 169 -7.70 21.82 4.07
CA SER A 169 -7.56 22.07 5.53
C SER A 169 -8.84 22.62 6.11
#